data_2130ca45375d10960315fd7ba749c65e
#
_entry.id   2130ca45375d10960315fd7ba749c65e
#
_cell.length_a   1.000
_cell.length_b   1.000
_cell.length_c   1.000
_cell.angle_alpha   90.00
_cell.angle_beta   90.00
_cell.angle_gamma   90.00
#
_symmetry.space_group_name_H-M   'P 1'
#
loop_
_entity.id
_entity.type
_entity.pdbx_description
1 polymer ?
#
loop_
_entity_poly.entity_id
_entity_poly.type
_entity_poly.pdbx_seq_one_letter_code
_entity_poly.pdbx_strand_id
1 'polypeptide(L)'
;MPKESKQNKKKGRSQGIMVDSKAIRTMRALSDEEAFHFYETMGKPTGHSAKSLHEFLDKIESVKLESLVFHLERNDFKNWIENTIGDQELAKKIEMIPARHDEELRMKMQTAVRNRLKELEEAPMMNIEEPMTILA
;
A
#
# COMPACT_ATOMS: atom_id res chain seq x y z
N MET A 1 2.80 29.02 21.12
CA MET A 1 2.88 28.43 20.78
C MET A 1 2.68 27.99 20.44
N PRO A 2 2.77 28.25 20.55
CA PRO A 2 2.86 27.48 20.06
C PRO A 2 2.74 26.90 19.46
N LYS A 3 2.83 26.98 19.67
CA LYS A 3 2.96 26.21 19.02
C LYS A 3 2.97 25.79 18.15
N GLU A 4 3.19 26.08 18.33
CA GLU A 4 3.49 25.48 17.49
C GLU A 4 3.57 25.18 16.75
N SER A 5 3.69 25.69 17.29
CA SER A 5 4.07 25.13 16.58
C SER A 5 4.35 24.92 15.97
N LYS A 6 4.58 25.17 16.25
CA LYS A 6 5.14 24.69 15.67
C LYS A 6 5.32 24.36 14.98
N GLN A 7 5.54 24.68 15.27
CA GLN A 7 6.03 24.15 14.60
C GLN A 7 6.23 23.88 13.84
N ASN A 8 6.40 24.41 14.38
CA ASN A 8 6.88 23.93 13.59
C ASN A 8 7.18 23.70 12.88
N LYS A 9 7.26 23.95 13.12
CA LYS A 9 7.78 23.55 12.51
C LYS A 9 8.12 23.26 11.77
N LYS A 10 8.36 23.52 11.95
CA LYS A 10 8.93 23.06 11.27
C LYS A 10 9.33 22.77 10.54
N LYS A 11 9.48 22.96 10.70
CA LYS A 11 10.07 22.47 9.99
C LYS A 11 10.50 22.06 9.24
N GLY A 12 10.58 22.31 9.37
CA GLY A 12 11.17 21.74 8.72
C GLY A 12 11.50 21.47 8.11
N ARG A 13 11.77 21.23 8.26
CA ARG A 13 12.25 20.87 7.64
C ARG A 13 12.53 20.40 6.87
N SER A 14 12.72 20.38 6.93
CA SER A 14 13.05 19.98 6.20
C SER A 14 13.23 19.49 5.53
N GLN A 15 13.21 19.21 5.67
CA GLN A 15 13.46 18.65 5.02
C GLN A 15 13.17 18.13 4.22
N GLY A 16 12.79 18.17 4.39
CA GLY A 16 12.35 17.65 3.80
C GLY A 16 12.22 17.07 3.05
N ILE A 17 12.05 17.35 3.06
CA ILE A 17 12.13 16.90 2.38
C ILE A 17 12.16 15.92 1.95
N MET A 18 12.39 15.65 2.20
CA MET A 18 12.75 14.60 1.77
C MET A 18 11.89 13.53 1.83
N VAL A 19 11.09 13.44 2.71
CA VAL A 19 10.12 12.36 2.80
C VAL A 19 9.00 12.65 1.84
N ASP A 20 8.76 11.71 0.96
CA ASP A 20 7.70 11.83 -0.02
C ASP A 20 6.36 11.74 0.68
N SER A 21 5.56 12.80 0.62
CA SER A 21 4.25 12.81 1.27
C SER A 21 3.33 11.75 0.69
N LYS A 22 3.51 11.41 -0.58
CA LYS A 22 2.73 10.35 -1.18
C LYS A 22 3.07 9.01 -0.55
N ALA A 23 4.35 8.76 -0.27
CA ALA A 23 4.77 7.52 0.37
C ALA A 23 4.19 7.42 1.77
N ILE A 24 4.22 8.50 2.52
CA ILE A 24 3.65 8.50 3.86
C ILE A 24 2.18 8.15 3.80
N ARG A 25 1.45 8.79 2.89
CA ARG A 25 0.03 8.57 2.79
C ARG A 25 -0.28 7.13 2.36
N THR A 26 0.46 6.63 1.39
CA THR A 26 0.21 5.29 0.86
C THR A 26 0.47 4.20 1.89
N MET A 27 1.45 4.42 2.77
CA MET A 27 1.85 3.41 3.73
C MET A 27 1.24 3.62 5.12
N ARG A 28 0.31 4.56 5.27
CA ARG A 28 -0.25 4.88 6.58
C ARG A 28 -1.12 3.77 7.14
N ALA A 29 -1.28 3.80 8.45
CA ALA A 29 -2.22 2.91 9.14
C ALA A 29 -3.63 3.44 8.98
N LEU A 30 -4.58 2.54 8.76
CA LEU A 30 -5.96 2.88 8.53
C LEU A 30 -6.81 2.56 9.76
N SER A 31 -8.00 3.17 9.81
CA SER A 31 -8.98 2.84 10.83
C SER A 31 -9.67 1.52 10.47
N ASP A 32 -10.44 1.00 11.42
CA ASP A 32 -11.22 -0.21 11.15
C ASP A 32 -12.17 -0.03 9.98
N GLU A 33 -12.75 1.16 9.87
CA GLU A 33 -13.72 1.43 8.81
C GLU A 33 -13.08 1.52 7.45
N GLU A 34 -11.81 1.89 7.39
CA GLU A 34 -11.09 2.00 6.14
C GLU A 34 -10.37 0.73 5.76
N ALA A 35 -10.29 -0.23 6.66
CA ALA A 35 -9.57 -1.47 6.44
C ALA A 35 -10.21 -2.28 5.33
N PHE A 36 -9.40 -3.11 4.68
CA PHE A 36 -9.94 -4.06 3.71
C PHE A 36 -10.32 -5.33 4.43
N HIS A 37 -11.58 -5.75 4.25
CA HIS A 37 -12.08 -6.97 4.88
C HIS A 37 -12.20 -8.05 3.82
N PHE A 38 -11.57 -9.20 4.10
CA PHE A 38 -11.51 -10.29 3.13
C PHE A 38 -12.71 -11.22 3.29
N TYR A 39 -13.39 -11.50 2.19
CA TYR A 39 -14.51 -12.42 2.11
C TYR A 39 -14.15 -13.59 1.21
N GLU A 40 -14.72 -14.77 1.49
CA GLU A 40 -14.57 -15.90 0.57
C GLU A 40 -15.55 -15.78 -0.58
N THR A 41 -16.78 -15.40 -0.26
CA THR A 41 -17.82 -15.14 -1.23
C THR A 41 -18.73 -14.09 -0.63
N MET A 42 -19.77 -13.74 -1.36
CA MET A 42 -20.72 -12.74 -0.89
C MET A 42 -21.30 -13.16 0.47
N GLY A 43 -21.15 -12.28 1.45
CA GLY A 43 -21.71 -12.51 2.77
C GLY A 43 -20.97 -13.52 3.63
N LYS A 44 -19.79 -13.98 3.20
CA LYS A 44 -19.03 -14.97 3.96
C LYS A 44 -17.64 -14.42 4.31
N PRO A 45 -17.52 -13.70 5.44
CA PRO A 45 -16.23 -13.12 5.82
C PRO A 45 -15.24 -14.18 6.27
N THR A 46 -13.95 -13.89 6.02
CA THR A 46 -12.88 -14.79 6.45
C THR A 46 -12.40 -14.49 7.86
N GLY A 47 -12.70 -13.30 8.36
CA GLY A 47 -12.14 -12.85 9.63
C GLY A 47 -10.80 -12.14 9.47
N HIS A 48 -10.27 -12.08 8.27
CA HIS A 48 -9.02 -11.36 8.00
C HIS A 48 -9.31 -9.96 7.50
N SER A 49 -8.48 -9.00 7.92
CA SER A 49 -8.58 -7.64 7.42
C SER A 49 -7.19 -7.04 7.36
N ALA A 50 -7.05 -5.98 6.58
CA ALA A 50 -5.78 -5.29 6.41
C ALA A 50 -5.99 -3.81 6.66
N LYS A 51 -5.21 -3.24 7.59
CA LYS A 51 -5.30 -1.83 7.95
C LYS A 51 -4.15 -1.01 7.39
N SER A 52 -3.38 -1.60 6.51
CA SER A 52 -2.28 -0.91 5.85
C SER A 52 -1.87 -1.72 4.65
N LEU A 53 -1.05 -1.12 3.80
CA LEU A 53 -0.56 -1.84 2.64
C LEU A 53 0.38 -2.98 3.06
N HIS A 54 1.13 -2.80 4.14
CA HIS A 54 1.97 -3.87 4.68
C HIS A 54 1.12 -5.05 5.16
N GLU A 55 0.04 -4.77 5.89
CA GLU A 55 -0.84 -5.84 6.35
C GLU A 55 -1.53 -6.52 5.17
N PHE A 56 -1.85 -5.75 4.14
CA PHE A 56 -2.44 -6.31 2.95
C PHE A 56 -1.53 -7.36 2.33
N LEU A 57 -0.24 -7.04 2.26
CA LEU A 57 0.75 -8.00 1.75
C LEU A 57 0.76 -9.28 2.59
N ASP A 58 0.75 -9.12 3.92
CA ASP A 58 0.71 -10.29 4.80
C ASP A 58 -0.54 -11.13 4.57
N LYS A 59 -1.67 -10.48 4.42
CA LYS A 59 -2.92 -11.21 4.27
C LYS A 59 -3.03 -11.91 2.92
N ILE A 60 -2.41 -11.38 1.89
CA ILE A 60 -2.39 -12.07 0.60
C ILE A 60 -1.78 -13.46 0.78
N GLU A 61 -0.80 -13.60 1.66
CA GLU A 61 -0.20 -14.88 1.95
C GLU A 61 -1.15 -15.81 2.69
N SER A 62 -1.93 -15.26 3.61
CA SER A 62 -2.69 -16.05 4.59
C SER A 62 -4.08 -16.48 4.13
N VAL A 63 -4.76 -15.63 3.34
CA VAL A 63 -6.14 -15.91 2.99
C VAL A 63 -6.20 -16.99 1.91
N LYS A 64 -7.37 -17.64 1.85
CA LYS A 64 -7.57 -18.68 0.85
C LYS A 64 -7.56 -18.09 -0.56
N LEU A 65 -7.18 -18.90 -1.51
CA LEU A 65 -7.13 -18.48 -2.91
C LEU A 65 -8.50 -18.00 -3.37
N GLU A 66 -9.57 -18.65 -2.93
CA GLU A 66 -10.91 -18.24 -3.29
C GLU A 66 -11.20 -16.79 -2.92
N SER A 67 -10.67 -16.34 -1.80
CA SER A 67 -10.87 -14.96 -1.39
C SER A 67 -10.18 -14.01 -2.35
N LEU A 68 -8.96 -14.34 -2.75
CA LEU A 68 -8.24 -13.49 -3.69
C LEU A 68 -8.96 -13.40 -5.02
N VAL A 69 -9.42 -14.54 -5.53
CA VAL A 69 -10.15 -14.56 -6.80
C VAL A 69 -11.44 -13.76 -6.69
N PHE A 70 -12.17 -13.96 -5.59
CA PHE A 70 -13.45 -13.28 -5.39
C PHE A 70 -13.28 -11.76 -5.48
N HIS A 71 -12.32 -11.23 -4.73
CA HIS A 71 -12.16 -9.78 -4.67
C HIS A 71 -11.52 -9.22 -5.94
N LEU A 72 -10.62 -9.99 -6.55
CA LEU A 72 -9.98 -9.52 -7.78
C LEU A 72 -10.99 -9.40 -8.90
N GLU A 73 -11.88 -10.38 -9.04
CA GLU A 73 -12.91 -10.36 -10.09
C GLU A 73 -13.86 -9.19 -9.93
N ARG A 74 -14.11 -8.78 -8.69
CA ARG A 74 -15.02 -7.68 -8.41
C ARG A 74 -14.33 -6.32 -8.44
N ASN A 75 -13.00 -6.31 -8.62
CA ASN A 75 -12.20 -5.08 -8.55
C ASN A 75 -12.22 -4.46 -7.16
N ASP A 76 -12.49 -5.25 -6.13
CA ASP A 76 -12.48 -4.75 -4.76
C ASP A 76 -11.10 -4.28 -4.34
N PHE A 77 -10.06 -5.04 -4.68
CA PHE A 77 -8.71 -4.65 -4.35
C PHE A 77 -8.32 -3.37 -5.06
N LYS A 78 -8.60 -3.31 -6.35
CA LYS A 78 -8.27 -2.13 -7.14
C LYS A 78 -8.96 -0.90 -6.57
N ASN A 79 -10.23 -1.03 -6.24
CA ASN A 79 -11.00 0.11 -5.73
C ASN A 79 -10.49 0.57 -4.36
N TRP A 80 -10.15 -0.38 -3.48
CA TRP A 80 -9.64 -0.03 -2.16
C TRP A 80 -8.30 0.66 -2.26
N ILE A 81 -7.41 0.13 -3.09
CA ILE A 81 -6.08 0.70 -3.25
C ILE A 81 -6.17 2.08 -3.89
N GLU A 82 -7.04 2.24 -4.86
CA GLU A 82 -7.17 3.52 -5.56
C GLU A 82 -7.83 4.58 -4.67
N ASN A 83 -8.91 4.22 -3.99
CA ASN A 83 -9.73 5.22 -3.31
C ASN A 83 -9.39 5.39 -1.83
N THR A 84 -9.07 4.32 -1.14
CA THR A 84 -8.77 4.40 0.29
C THR A 84 -7.28 4.61 0.54
N ILE A 85 -6.46 3.74 -0.04
CA ILE A 85 -5.01 3.90 0.07
C ILE A 85 -4.55 5.12 -0.71
N GLY A 86 -5.11 5.32 -1.90
CA GLY A 86 -4.80 6.48 -2.70
C GLY A 86 -3.65 6.27 -3.68
N ASP A 87 -3.34 5.03 -4.02
CA ASP A 87 -2.21 4.73 -4.91
C ASP A 87 -2.73 4.22 -6.24
N GLN A 88 -2.84 5.11 -7.21
CA GLN A 88 -3.37 4.75 -8.52
C GLN A 88 -2.43 3.83 -9.28
N GLU A 89 -1.14 3.99 -9.06
CA GLU A 89 -0.16 3.17 -9.78
C GLU A 89 -0.29 1.71 -9.40
N LEU A 90 -0.35 1.43 -8.10
CA LEU A 90 -0.53 0.06 -7.64
C LEU A 90 -1.90 -0.48 -8.03
N ALA A 91 -2.93 0.37 -7.94
CA ALA A 91 -4.27 -0.06 -8.31
C ALA A 91 -4.32 -0.57 -9.75
N LYS A 92 -3.65 0.13 -10.66
CA LYS A 92 -3.60 -0.31 -12.05
C LYS A 92 -2.90 -1.64 -12.21
N LYS A 93 -1.81 -1.82 -11.48
CA LYS A 93 -1.07 -3.09 -11.57
C LYS A 93 -1.91 -4.25 -11.08
N ILE A 94 -2.63 -4.05 -9.99
CA ILE A 94 -3.50 -5.09 -9.45
C ILE A 94 -4.63 -5.40 -10.42
N GLU A 95 -5.20 -4.36 -11.01
CA GLU A 95 -6.31 -4.54 -11.95
C GLU A 95 -5.92 -5.40 -13.13
N MET A 96 -4.67 -5.35 -13.54
CA MET A 96 -4.21 -6.07 -14.72
C MET A 96 -3.87 -7.53 -14.44
N ILE A 97 -3.92 -7.97 -13.21
CA ILE A 97 -3.62 -9.36 -12.88
C ILE A 97 -4.82 -10.23 -13.26
N PRO A 98 -4.61 -11.29 -14.06
CA PRO A 98 -5.72 -12.18 -14.41
C PRO A 98 -6.25 -12.90 -13.18
N ALA A 99 -7.57 -12.98 -13.05
CA ALA A 99 -8.21 -13.63 -11.91
C ALA A 99 -8.26 -15.15 -12.15
N ARG A 100 -7.10 -15.79 -12.11
CA ARG A 100 -6.99 -17.21 -12.33
C ARG A 100 -7.10 -17.95 -11.01
N HIS A 101 -7.66 -19.15 -11.06
CA HIS A 101 -7.85 -19.98 -9.87
C HIS A 101 -6.62 -20.82 -9.60
N ASP A 102 -5.46 -20.19 -9.47
CA ASP A 102 -4.22 -20.91 -9.18
C ASP A 102 -3.29 -20.03 -8.34
N GLU A 103 -2.22 -20.63 -7.86
CA GLU A 103 -1.30 -19.91 -6.96
C GLU A 103 -0.48 -18.86 -7.67
N GLU A 104 -0.47 -18.86 -8.99
CA GLU A 104 0.19 -17.79 -9.71
C GLU A 104 -0.46 -16.45 -9.43
N LEU A 105 -1.77 -16.44 -9.22
CA LEU A 105 -2.49 -15.23 -8.84
C LEU A 105 -1.91 -14.65 -7.54
N ARG A 106 -1.75 -15.52 -6.53
CA ARG A 106 -1.21 -15.07 -5.25
C ARG A 106 0.18 -14.50 -5.42
N MET A 107 1.02 -15.17 -6.19
CA MET A 107 2.38 -14.71 -6.41
C MET A 107 2.42 -13.36 -7.11
N LYS A 108 1.57 -13.18 -8.11
CA LYS A 108 1.55 -11.91 -8.83
C LYS A 108 1.08 -10.77 -7.95
N MET A 109 0.09 -11.02 -7.10
CA MET A 109 -0.36 -9.99 -6.17
C MET A 109 0.72 -9.64 -5.17
N GLN A 110 1.38 -10.66 -4.62
CA GLN A 110 2.47 -10.41 -3.66
C GLN A 110 3.58 -9.61 -4.30
N THR A 111 3.96 -9.97 -5.51
CA THR A 111 5.03 -9.27 -6.20
C THR A 111 4.68 -7.81 -6.45
N ALA A 112 3.46 -7.55 -6.90
CA ALA A 112 3.05 -6.18 -7.17
C ALA A 112 3.08 -5.32 -5.92
N VAL A 113 2.53 -5.83 -4.82
CA VAL A 113 2.47 -5.07 -3.58
C VAL A 113 3.86 -4.92 -2.97
N ARG A 114 4.64 -5.99 -2.96
CA ARG A 114 5.98 -5.95 -2.40
C ARG A 114 6.87 -4.96 -3.13
N ASN A 115 6.82 -5.00 -4.47
CA ASN A 115 7.64 -4.08 -5.25
C ASN A 115 7.22 -2.64 -5.02
N ARG A 116 5.92 -2.40 -4.91
CA ARG A 116 5.45 -1.05 -4.67
C ARG A 116 5.90 -0.53 -3.31
N LEU A 117 5.78 -1.36 -2.28
CA LEU A 117 6.26 -0.98 -0.95
C LEU A 117 7.74 -0.66 -0.97
N LYS A 118 8.51 -1.48 -1.69
CA LYS A 118 9.94 -1.26 -1.79
C LYS A 118 10.24 0.08 -2.46
N GLU A 119 9.54 0.39 -3.53
CA GLU A 119 9.70 1.67 -4.21
C GLU A 119 9.43 2.84 -3.26
N LEU A 120 8.34 2.74 -2.51
CA LEU A 120 7.95 3.82 -1.63
C LEU A 120 8.92 3.99 -0.47
N GLU A 121 9.42 2.89 0.05
CA GLU A 121 10.34 2.94 1.19
C GLU A 121 11.72 3.44 0.78
N GLU A 122 12.14 3.17 -0.44
CA GLU A 122 13.48 3.55 -0.88
C GLU A 122 13.54 4.93 -1.50
N ALA A 123 12.40 5.48 -1.91
CA ALA A 123 12.39 6.74 -2.64
C ALA A 123 13.10 7.87 -1.89
N PRO A 124 12.82 8.10 -0.61
CA PRO A 124 13.51 9.18 0.11
C PRO A 124 15.01 8.95 0.21
N MET A 125 15.41 7.70 0.38
CA MET A 125 16.82 7.38 0.50
C MET A 125 17.56 7.63 -0.80
N MET A 126 16.93 7.33 -1.90
CA MET A 126 17.54 7.55 -3.20
C MET A 126 17.78 9.03 -3.44
N ASN A 127 16.82 9.85 -3.04
CA ASN A 127 16.97 11.29 -3.21
C ASN A 127 18.13 11.84 -2.39
N ILE A 128 18.31 11.30 -1.22
CA ILE A 128 19.38 11.75 -0.32
C ILE A 128 20.74 11.33 -0.88
N GLU A 129 20.81 10.14 -1.39
CA GLU A 129 22.08 9.60 -1.86
C GLU A 129 22.63 10.35 -3.06
N GLU A 130 21.75 10.79 -3.94
CA GLU A 130 22.20 11.48 -5.13
C GLU A 130 23.09 12.67 -4.83
N PRO A 131 22.67 13.59 -3.98
CA PRO A 131 23.52 14.73 -3.67
C PRO A 131 24.86 14.32 -3.09
N MET A 132 24.86 13.30 -2.27
CA MET A 132 26.10 12.84 -1.66
C MET A 132 27.04 12.27 -2.68
N THR A 133 26.51 11.57 -3.63
CA THR A 133 27.32 11.01 -4.69
C THR A 133 28.01 12.11 -5.47
N ILE A 134 27.29 13.17 -5.73
CA ILE A 134 27.84 14.29 -6.48
C ILE A 134 29.01 14.90 -5.77
N LEU A 135 28.92 15.00 -4.47
CA LEU A 135 29.95 15.61 -3.68
C LEU A 135 31.24 14.79 -3.67
N ALA A 136 31.08 13.51 -3.82
CA ALA A 136 32.24 12.67 -3.83
C ALA A 136 33.03 12.89 -5.09
#